data_4190958ad594d3c9d8d708bf433d6074
#
_entry.id   4190958ad594d3c9d8d708bf433d6074
#
_cell.length_a   1.000
_cell.length_b   1.000
_cell.length_c   1.000
_cell.angle_alpha   90.00
_cell.angle_beta   90.00
_cell.angle_gamma   90.00
#
_symmetry.space_group_name_H-M   'P 1'
#
loop_
_entity.id
_entity.type
_entity.pdbx_description
1 polymer ?
#
loop_
_entity_poly.entity_id
_entity_poly.type
_entity_poly.pdbx_seq_one_letter_code
_entity_poly.pdbx_strand_id
1 'polypeptide(L)'
;MIHRFTWILTRLGYPPGRMVEVYGREEERPQVQRTGEFQRKHQTDYGRQRVIPMSELSTAQNTMHAWEAPTYQGAPGMSARMRIPGSKSLTNRYLLLAALADSPSRLRAPLHSRDSALMISALEALGAQFERIETGSEFGPDLLITPLNLASAPPMVKIDCGLAGTVMRFVPALAALLPGDYNFDGDPHARKRPMAALCDGLRQLGARIERSGNDSVDTLPFTLHSPGLAAASGAPAEIFIDASASSQFVSALLLIAPRLPQGLTIHHRGNAVPSIPHIEMTLQTLRDLGVRAEAVADEYAWRVFPGTISGFDVTVEPDLSNAGPFLAAAMVTGNSVTIPGWPAPTADGSPGTTQGGDDWRTILPRLGGAVEFSNGSLTVTGPEDITRLSGVEFNLQTAGELAPTVTALVALLDSPSTLTGIGHLRGHETDRLAALVAEINRLGGLAEETADGIRVLRPVRRLPQDSPVTVQTYEDHRVATFAAVIGLHEPGVRIENVQTTAKTLPQFTALWQKMLSQWEGARS
;
A
#
# COMPACT_ATOMS: atom_id res chain seq x y z
N MET A 1 23.68 4.70 -9.51
CA MET A 1 22.67 3.64 -9.36
C MET A 1 23.25 2.46 -8.57
N ILE A 2 24.38 1.91 -8.96
CA ILE A 2 25.13 0.87 -8.22
C ILE A 2 25.45 1.31 -6.78
N HIS A 3 25.84 2.58 -6.56
CA HIS A 3 26.14 3.11 -5.22
C HIS A 3 24.95 3.17 -4.24
N ARG A 4 23.71 3.39 -4.70
CA ARG A 4 22.54 3.41 -3.78
C ARG A 4 22.07 2.00 -3.42
N PHE A 5 22.14 1.09 -4.37
CA PHE A 5 21.85 -0.33 -4.10
C PHE A 5 22.89 -0.93 -3.15
N THR A 6 24.16 -0.60 -3.37
CA THR A 6 25.26 -0.97 -2.46
C THR A 6 25.07 -0.32 -1.08
N TRP A 7 24.56 0.93 -1.01
CA TRP A 7 24.34 1.61 0.27
C TRP A 7 23.21 0.98 1.10
N ILE A 8 22.07 0.67 0.48
CA ILE A 8 20.96 -0.05 1.15
C ILE A 8 21.43 -1.45 1.54
N LEU A 9 22.08 -2.18 0.65
CA LEU A 9 22.60 -3.53 0.92
C LEU A 9 23.77 -3.50 1.90
N THR A 10 24.66 -2.53 1.83
CA THR A 10 25.79 -2.40 2.77
C THR A 10 25.30 -2.03 4.18
N ARG A 11 24.22 -1.22 4.28
CA ARG A 11 23.62 -0.90 5.59
C ARG A 11 22.75 -2.03 6.15
N LEU A 12 22.25 -2.92 5.26
CA LEU A 12 21.44 -4.09 5.62
C LEU A 12 22.24 -5.39 5.66
N GLY A 13 23.56 -5.38 5.30
CA GLY A 13 24.47 -6.53 5.42
C GLY A 13 24.29 -7.64 4.38
N TYR A 14 23.84 -7.37 3.16
CA TYR A 14 23.58 -8.41 2.15
C TYR A 14 24.76 -8.67 1.20
N PRO A 15 25.22 -9.94 1.02
CA PRO A 15 26.28 -10.29 0.07
C PRO A 15 25.73 -10.50 -1.37
N PRO A 16 26.52 -10.27 -2.40
CA PRO A 16 26.11 -10.49 -3.80
C PRO A 16 26.22 -11.96 -4.24
N GLY A 17 25.10 -12.53 -4.67
CA GLY A 17 25.03 -13.63 -5.64
C GLY A 17 25.03 -15.08 -5.16
N ARG A 18 23.90 -15.78 -5.47
CA ARG A 18 23.82 -17.12 -6.10
C ARG A 18 22.38 -17.51 -6.38
N MET A 19 22.07 -17.90 -7.63
CA MET A 19 20.80 -18.54 -8.04
C MET A 19 20.91 -20.05 -8.03
N VAL A 20 19.81 -20.75 -7.68
CA VAL A 20 19.62 -22.19 -7.89
C VAL A 20 18.18 -22.43 -8.33
N GLU A 21 18.01 -23.15 -9.45
CA GLU A 21 16.71 -23.58 -10.02
C GLU A 21 16.25 -24.93 -9.46
N VAL A 22 14.94 -25.11 -9.22
CA VAL A 22 14.33 -26.43 -8.99
C VAL A 22 12.93 -26.53 -9.58
N TYR A 23 12.65 -27.58 -10.36
CA TYR A 23 11.37 -27.96 -10.99
C TYR A 23 10.54 -28.89 -10.10
N GLY A 24 9.20 -28.82 -10.14
CA GLY A 24 8.28 -29.73 -9.46
C GLY A 24 7.07 -30.19 -10.30
N ARG A 25 6.50 -31.35 -10.02
CA ARG A 25 5.51 -32.11 -10.79
C ARG A 25 4.07 -31.99 -10.26
N GLU A 26 3.09 -32.14 -11.17
CA GLU A 26 1.63 -32.26 -10.96
C GLU A 26 1.17 -33.63 -10.50
N GLU A 27 0.04 -33.75 -9.77
CA GLU A 27 -0.85 -34.92 -9.73
C GLU A 27 -2.30 -34.60 -9.25
N GLU A 28 -3.26 -35.51 -9.59
CA GLU A 28 -4.70 -35.37 -9.84
C GLU A 28 -5.67 -35.47 -8.64
N ARG A 29 -6.98 -35.09 -8.92
CA ARG A 29 -8.15 -35.01 -8.00
C ARG A 29 -8.90 -36.32 -7.81
N PRO A 30 -9.80 -36.44 -6.82
CA PRO A 30 -11.23 -36.64 -7.10
C PRO A 30 -12.28 -35.89 -6.24
N GLN A 31 -13.53 -35.88 -6.75
CA GLN A 31 -14.76 -35.24 -6.25
C GLN A 31 -15.53 -36.09 -5.24
N VAL A 32 -16.35 -35.50 -4.35
CA VAL A 32 -17.67 -36.06 -3.89
C VAL A 32 -18.54 -35.00 -3.13
N GLN A 33 -19.82 -35.21 -3.15
CA GLN A 33 -21.09 -34.51 -3.05
C GLN A 33 -21.60 -33.92 -1.71
N ARG A 34 -22.69 -33.12 -1.88
CA ARG A 34 -23.51 -32.31 -0.95
C ARG A 34 -24.44 -33.09 -0.01
N THR A 35 -24.85 -32.44 1.09
CA THR A 35 -26.19 -32.33 1.74
C THR A 35 -26.01 -31.53 3.05
N GLY A 36 -26.86 -30.64 3.60
CA GLY A 36 -28.22 -30.26 3.56
C GLY A 36 -28.59 -29.54 4.88
N GLU A 37 -29.39 -28.50 4.82
CA GLU A 37 -30.18 -27.71 5.80
C GLU A 37 -30.15 -27.96 7.31
N PHE A 38 -30.17 -26.88 8.13
CA PHE A 38 -31.19 -26.62 9.16
C PHE A 38 -31.25 -25.16 9.70
N GLN A 39 -32.46 -24.75 10.13
CA GLN A 39 -32.96 -23.40 10.41
C GLN A 39 -33.01 -22.99 11.89
N ARG A 40 -32.92 -21.65 12.12
CA ARG A 40 -33.70 -20.70 13.01
C ARG A 40 -33.73 -20.86 14.52
N LYS A 41 -33.46 -19.77 15.23
CA LYS A 41 -34.25 -18.84 16.10
C LYS A 41 -33.50 -18.43 17.37
N HIS A 42 -33.30 -17.17 17.66
CA HIS A 42 -34.01 -16.34 18.64
C HIS A 42 -33.43 -14.90 18.67
N GLN A 43 -34.38 -13.94 18.69
CA GLN A 43 -34.18 -12.51 18.82
C GLN A 43 -34.22 -12.09 20.28
N THR A 44 -33.44 -11.11 20.71
CA THR A 44 -33.79 -10.17 21.79
C THR A 44 -33.29 -8.75 21.44
N ASP A 45 -34.14 -7.82 21.77
CA ASP A 45 -34.26 -6.43 21.36
C ASP A 45 -33.37 -5.50 22.21
N TYR A 46 -32.58 -4.59 21.61
CA TYR A 46 -32.09 -3.40 22.28
C TYR A 46 -31.92 -2.23 21.28
N GLY A 47 -32.65 -1.14 21.55
CA GLY A 47 -32.30 0.25 21.25
C GLY A 47 -32.21 0.67 19.78
N ARG A 48 -33.28 1.28 19.25
CA ARG A 48 -33.39 1.90 17.93
C ARG A 48 -32.42 3.08 17.75
N GLN A 49 -31.29 2.87 17.06
CA GLN A 49 -30.71 3.85 16.17
C GLN A 49 -31.05 3.46 14.73
N ARG A 50 -31.50 4.43 13.96
CA ARG A 50 -32.02 4.25 12.59
C ARG A 50 -30.91 3.72 11.67
N VAL A 51 -30.81 2.40 11.57
CA VAL A 51 -30.01 1.72 10.56
C VAL A 51 -30.79 1.84 9.25
N ILE A 52 -30.26 2.56 8.28
CA ILE A 52 -30.78 2.57 6.92
C ILE A 52 -30.59 1.13 6.38
N PRO A 53 -31.65 0.43 5.98
CA PRO A 53 -31.54 -0.94 5.51
C PRO A 53 -30.68 -1.01 4.24
N MET A 54 -29.76 -1.97 4.18
CA MET A 54 -28.94 -2.26 2.99
C MET A 54 -29.78 -2.57 1.73
N SER A 55 -31.08 -2.81 1.85
CA SER A 55 -32.01 -3.01 0.75
C SER A 55 -32.38 -1.71 0.01
N GLU A 56 -32.21 -0.54 0.61
CA GLU A 56 -32.43 0.75 -0.09
C GLU A 56 -31.20 1.22 -0.87
N LEU A 57 -30.02 0.60 -0.65
CA LEU A 57 -28.80 0.82 -1.43
C LEU A 57 -28.69 -0.10 -2.67
N SER A 58 -29.60 -1.07 -2.80
CA SER A 58 -29.53 -2.13 -3.82
C SER A 58 -30.33 -1.87 -5.11
N THR A 59 -31.02 -0.75 -5.26
CA THR A 59 -31.83 -0.47 -6.46
C THR A 59 -31.48 0.83 -7.20
N ALA A 60 -30.45 1.56 -6.80
CA ALA A 60 -29.79 2.44 -7.73
C ALA A 60 -28.83 1.57 -8.56
N GLN A 61 -29.25 1.11 -9.73
CA GLN A 61 -28.34 0.86 -10.84
C GLN A 61 -27.64 2.19 -11.10
N ASN A 62 -26.54 2.41 -10.36
CA ASN A 62 -25.61 3.48 -10.59
C ASN A 62 -24.99 3.15 -11.96
N THR A 63 -25.52 3.74 -13.01
CA THR A 63 -24.75 3.98 -14.22
C THR A 63 -23.59 4.85 -13.75
N MET A 64 -22.47 4.22 -13.36
CA MET A 64 -21.26 4.91 -12.97
C MET A 64 -20.82 5.69 -14.21
N HIS A 65 -21.14 6.98 -14.24
CA HIS A 65 -20.60 7.86 -15.26
C HIS A 65 -19.11 7.91 -15.04
N ALA A 66 -18.35 7.48 -16.05
CA ALA A 66 -16.90 7.58 -16.03
C ALA A 66 -16.51 9.05 -15.74
N TRP A 67 -15.56 9.24 -14.85
CA TRP A 67 -15.05 10.58 -14.52
C TRP A 67 -14.22 11.11 -15.69
N GLU A 68 -14.60 12.27 -16.21
CA GLU A 68 -13.82 12.95 -17.24
C GLU A 68 -12.58 13.58 -16.61
N ALA A 69 -11.40 13.06 -16.99
CA ALA A 69 -10.15 13.63 -16.53
C ALA A 69 -9.95 15.02 -17.17
N PRO A 70 -9.81 16.08 -16.37
CA PRO A 70 -9.67 17.42 -16.90
C PRO A 70 -8.35 17.57 -17.67
N THR A 71 -8.39 18.15 -18.86
CA THR A 71 -7.22 18.52 -19.64
C THR A 71 -6.81 19.95 -19.29
N TYR A 72 -5.54 20.16 -18.96
CA TYR A 72 -5.04 21.49 -18.60
C TYR A 72 -4.76 22.32 -19.88
N GLN A 73 -5.44 23.48 -19.99
CA GLN A 73 -5.31 24.40 -21.14
C GLN A 73 -4.58 25.69 -20.75
N GLY A 74 -4.02 25.74 -19.54
CA GLY A 74 -3.36 26.92 -19.04
C GLY A 74 -1.94 27.12 -19.55
N ALA A 75 -1.35 28.30 -19.33
CA ALA A 75 0.08 28.52 -19.54
C ALA A 75 0.90 27.84 -18.42
N PRO A 76 2.15 27.45 -18.71
CA PRO A 76 3.07 26.95 -17.68
C PRO A 76 3.51 28.05 -16.71
N GLY A 77 4.18 27.66 -15.63
CA GLY A 77 4.78 28.59 -14.66
C GLY A 77 3.85 28.98 -13.49
N MET A 78 2.67 28.37 -13.39
CA MET A 78 1.77 28.55 -12.25
C MET A 78 2.21 27.67 -11.08
N SER A 79 1.84 28.05 -9.85
CA SER A 79 2.20 27.32 -8.64
C SER A 79 0.96 26.87 -7.86
N ALA A 80 0.98 25.65 -7.36
CA ALA A 80 -0.02 25.13 -6.42
C ALA A 80 0.65 24.56 -5.16
N ARG A 81 -0.03 24.72 -4.01
CA ARG A 81 0.40 24.13 -2.75
C ARG A 81 -0.63 23.10 -2.32
N MET A 82 -0.20 21.83 -2.27
CA MET A 82 -1.07 20.69 -2.01
C MET A 82 -0.67 19.98 -0.73
N ARG A 83 -1.61 19.85 0.20
CA ARG A 83 -1.45 18.94 1.34
C ARG A 83 -1.89 17.54 0.93
N ILE A 84 -1.18 16.54 1.42
CA ILE A 84 -1.44 15.14 1.15
C ILE A 84 -1.81 14.45 2.47
N PRO A 85 -2.82 13.57 2.51
CA PRO A 85 -3.15 12.83 3.73
C PRO A 85 -2.02 11.92 4.19
N GLY A 86 -2.09 11.46 5.42
CA GLY A 86 -1.08 10.61 6.03
C GLY A 86 -0.83 9.30 5.27
N SER A 87 0.40 8.79 5.37
CA SER A 87 0.81 7.53 4.75
C SER A 87 -0.03 6.35 5.23
N LYS A 88 -0.64 5.62 4.28
CA LYS A 88 -1.39 4.39 4.58
C LYS A 88 -0.51 3.35 5.28
N SER A 89 0.71 3.17 4.78
CA SER A 89 1.64 2.16 5.27
C SER A 89 2.09 2.45 6.70
N LEU A 90 2.34 3.71 7.04
CA LEU A 90 2.67 4.14 8.41
C LEU A 90 1.44 4.13 9.30
N THR A 91 0.29 4.64 8.84
CA THR A 91 -0.96 4.63 9.61
C THR A 91 -1.28 3.22 10.10
N ASN A 92 -1.28 2.23 9.22
CA ASN A 92 -1.64 0.86 9.59
C ASN A 92 -0.61 0.20 10.53
N ARG A 93 0.67 0.56 10.43
CA ARG A 93 1.69 0.11 11.40
C ARG A 93 1.48 0.74 12.77
N TYR A 94 1.30 2.05 12.84
CA TYR A 94 1.07 2.74 14.11
C TYR A 94 -0.25 2.33 14.76
N LEU A 95 -1.34 2.10 14.00
CA LEU A 95 -2.59 1.56 14.54
C LEU A 95 -2.38 0.21 15.23
N LEU A 96 -1.64 -0.70 14.58
CA LEU A 96 -1.35 -2.01 15.15
C LEU A 96 -0.42 -1.89 16.36
N LEU A 97 0.63 -1.08 16.29
CA LEU A 97 1.57 -0.91 17.42
C LEU A 97 0.91 -0.18 18.60
N ALA A 98 -0.01 0.77 18.34
CA ALA A 98 -0.83 1.39 19.39
C ALA A 98 -1.75 0.39 20.07
N ALA A 99 -2.34 -0.55 19.31
CA ALA A 99 -3.13 -1.64 19.87
C ALA A 99 -2.28 -2.62 20.72
N LEU A 100 -0.98 -2.71 20.46
CA LEU A 100 -0.02 -3.52 21.23
C LEU A 100 0.72 -2.76 22.32
N ALA A 101 0.52 -1.45 22.48
CA ALA A 101 1.18 -0.65 23.49
C ALA A 101 0.73 -1.00 24.93
N ASP A 102 1.44 -0.50 25.94
CA ASP A 102 1.11 -0.73 27.36
C ASP A 102 0.16 0.34 27.91
N SER A 103 -0.01 1.44 27.20
CA SER A 103 -0.85 2.57 27.57
C SER A 103 -1.38 3.28 26.31
N PRO A 104 -2.40 4.15 26.44
CA PRO A 104 -3.00 4.82 25.30
C PRO A 104 -1.99 5.58 24.42
N SER A 105 -2.21 5.52 23.11
CA SER A 105 -1.39 6.19 22.10
C SER A 105 -2.22 7.15 21.26
N ARG A 106 -1.63 8.28 20.83
CA ARG A 106 -2.26 9.23 19.94
C ARG A 106 -1.59 9.22 18.57
N LEU A 107 -2.40 9.03 17.52
CA LEU A 107 -1.99 9.22 16.15
C LEU A 107 -2.52 10.55 15.63
N ARG A 108 -1.60 11.44 15.25
CA ARG A 108 -1.92 12.72 14.62
C ARG A 108 -1.89 12.57 13.11
N ALA A 109 -2.87 13.18 12.43
CA ALA A 109 -3.02 13.14 10.98
C ALA A 109 -2.95 11.72 10.35
N PRO A 110 -3.59 10.68 10.95
CA PRO A 110 -3.63 9.37 10.34
C PRO A 110 -4.41 9.42 9.02
N LEU A 111 -4.18 8.45 8.14
CA LEU A 111 -5.01 8.29 6.95
C LEU A 111 -6.41 7.80 7.35
N HIS A 112 -7.45 8.51 6.91
CA HIS A 112 -8.84 8.06 6.97
C HIS A 112 -9.28 7.58 5.58
N SER A 113 -9.23 6.28 5.36
CA SER A 113 -9.59 5.62 4.10
C SER A 113 -10.34 4.31 4.36
N ARG A 114 -10.82 3.64 3.31
CA ARG A 114 -11.45 2.31 3.46
C ARG A 114 -10.50 1.32 4.13
N ASP A 115 -9.21 1.29 3.72
CA ASP A 115 -8.23 0.34 4.27
C ASP A 115 -7.94 0.61 5.76
N SER A 116 -7.82 1.88 6.18
CA SER A 116 -7.62 2.21 7.60
C SER A 116 -8.88 2.00 8.44
N ALA A 117 -10.07 2.22 7.90
CA ALA A 117 -11.32 1.90 8.58
C ALA A 117 -11.46 0.38 8.84
N LEU A 118 -11.11 -0.45 7.85
CA LEU A 118 -11.06 -1.91 8.03
C LEU A 118 -10.04 -2.33 9.09
N MET A 119 -8.86 -1.66 9.14
CA MET A 119 -7.88 -1.91 10.19
C MET A 119 -8.42 -1.57 11.58
N ILE A 120 -9.04 -0.38 11.74
CA ILE A 120 -9.66 0.04 13.00
C ILE A 120 -10.73 -0.96 13.42
N SER A 121 -11.67 -1.31 12.53
CA SER A 121 -12.74 -2.28 12.83
C SER A 121 -12.20 -3.65 13.23
N ALA A 122 -11.12 -4.11 12.60
CA ALA A 122 -10.48 -5.36 12.97
C ALA A 122 -9.83 -5.29 14.36
N LEU A 123 -9.16 -4.19 14.70
CA LEU A 123 -8.55 -3.97 16.00
C LEU A 123 -9.61 -3.80 17.11
N GLU A 124 -10.73 -3.11 16.82
CA GLU A 124 -11.89 -3.01 17.74
C GLU A 124 -12.51 -4.38 18.01
N ALA A 125 -12.68 -5.20 16.96
CA ALA A 125 -13.17 -6.57 17.10
C ALA A 125 -12.25 -7.45 17.97
N LEU A 126 -10.95 -7.13 18.02
CA LEU A 126 -9.97 -7.78 18.89
C LEU A 126 -9.90 -7.16 20.30
N GLY A 127 -10.59 -6.03 20.56
CA GLY A 127 -10.73 -5.42 21.87
C GLY A 127 -9.99 -4.10 22.10
N ALA A 128 -9.34 -3.52 21.09
CA ALA A 128 -8.83 -2.15 21.16
C ALA A 128 -9.99 -1.15 21.17
N GLN A 129 -9.77 0.05 21.73
CA GLN A 129 -10.77 1.11 21.72
C GLN A 129 -10.22 2.34 20.99
N PHE A 130 -11.07 3.00 20.23
CA PHE A 130 -10.71 4.16 19.43
C PHE A 130 -11.59 5.36 19.77
N GLU A 131 -10.94 6.49 20.06
CA GLU A 131 -11.59 7.77 20.25
C GLU A 131 -11.09 8.76 19.19
N ARG A 132 -12.02 9.53 18.59
CA ARG A 132 -11.71 10.55 17.60
C ARG A 132 -11.51 11.89 18.28
N ILE A 133 -10.39 12.57 17.97
CA ILE A 133 -10.08 13.90 18.49
C ILE A 133 -10.17 14.89 17.33
N GLU A 134 -11.21 15.69 17.31
CA GLU A 134 -11.42 16.69 16.27
C GLU A 134 -10.35 17.79 16.34
N THR A 135 -9.67 18.01 15.21
CA THR A 135 -8.58 18.98 15.08
C THR A 135 -8.83 20.05 14.03
N GLY A 136 -9.95 19.95 13.29
CA GLY A 136 -10.23 20.82 12.14
C GLY A 136 -9.35 20.51 10.91
N SER A 137 -8.64 19.39 10.90
CA SER A 137 -7.87 18.94 9.74
C SER A 137 -8.77 18.59 8.55
N GLU A 138 -8.38 18.98 7.33
CA GLU A 138 -9.09 18.64 6.10
C GLU A 138 -9.10 17.13 5.81
N PHE A 139 -8.22 16.35 6.45
CA PHE A 139 -8.08 14.90 6.25
C PHE A 139 -8.68 14.07 7.38
N GLY A 140 -9.37 14.69 8.33
CA GLY A 140 -10.07 14.01 9.42
C GLY A 140 -9.40 14.18 10.79
N PRO A 141 -10.00 13.57 11.83
CA PRO A 141 -9.56 13.73 13.22
C PRO A 141 -8.26 12.97 13.51
N ASP A 142 -7.61 13.34 14.61
CA ASP A 142 -6.62 12.46 15.25
C ASP A 142 -7.31 11.26 15.90
N LEU A 143 -6.55 10.24 16.23
CA LEU A 143 -7.04 9.05 16.90
C LEU A 143 -6.33 8.86 18.24
N LEU A 144 -7.09 8.65 19.32
CA LEU A 144 -6.59 8.13 20.58
C LEU A 144 -6.96 6.64 20.65
N ILE A 145 -5.97 5.79 20.89
CA ILE A 145 -6.11 4.34 20.86
C ILE A 145 -5.81 3.80 22.26
N THR A 146 -6.79 3.13 22.88
CA THR A 146 -6.58 2.32 24.07
C THR A 146 -6.21 0.90 23.64
N PRO A 147 -5.07 0.34 24.13
CA PRO A 147 -4.53 -0.91 23.65
C PRO A 147 -5.39 -2.12 24.00
N LEU A 148 -5.09 -3.25 23.35
CA LEU A 148 -5.67 -4.57 23.61
C LEU A 148 -5.28 -5.09 24.99
N ASN A 149 -6.15 -5.92 25.57
CA ASN A 149 -5.76 -6.80 26.66
C ASN A 149 -5.33 -8.16 26.08
N LEU A 150 -4.04 -8.41 25.99
CA LEU A 150 -3.49 -9.65 25.41
C LEU A 150 -3.85 -10.92 26.19
N ALA A 151 -4.30 -10.78 27.44
CA ALA A 151 -4.74 -11.92 28.27
C ALA A 151 -6.21 -12.32 28.04
N SER A 152 -6.96 -11.53 27.30
CA SER A 152 -8.40 -11.73 27.10
C SER A 152 -8.79 -11.41 25.66
N ALA A 153 -9.43 -12.35 24.99
CA ALA A 153 -10.01 -12.14 23.67
C ALA A 153 -11.43 -12.73 23.60
N PRO A 154 -12.29 -12.21 22.72
CA PRO A 154 -13.57 -12.84 22.41
C PRO A 154 -13.35 -14.27 21.87
N PRO A 155 -14.20 -15.24 22.22
CA PRO A 155 -13.97 -16.64 21.89
C PRO A 155 -14.01 -16.95 20.38
N MET A 156 -14.70 -16.13 19.60
CA MET A 156 -14.74 -16.23 18.13
C MET A 156 -14.93 -14.84 17.53
N VAL A 157 -14.01 -14.44 16.66
CA VAL A 157 -14.04 -13.14 15.99
C VAL A 157 -14.07 -13.33 14.46
N LYS A 158 -14.97 -12.59 13.78
CA LYS A 158 -14.98 -12.51 12.33
C LYS A 158 -14.37 -11.18 11.91
N ILE A 159 -13.40 -11.23 10.99
CA ILE A 159 -12.65 -10.09 10.53
C ILE A 159 -12.82 -9.98 9.01
N ASP A 160 -13.42 -8.87 8.57
CA ASP A 160 -13.46 -8.51 7.15
C ASP A 160 -12.19 -7.75 6.78
N CYS A 161 -11.41 -8.32 5.88
CA CYS A 161 -10.20 -7.71 5.35
C CYS A 161 -10.47 -6.79 4.15
N GLY A 162 -11.68 -6.84 3.56
CA GLY A 162 -11.99 -6.20 2.29
C GLY A 162 -10.94 -6.54 1.24
N LEU A 163 -10.37 -5.53 0.59
CA LEU A 163 -9.22 -5.68 -0.33
C LEU A 163 -7.92 -5.12 0.30
N ALA A 164 -7.91 -4.86 1.61
CA ALA A 164 -6.80 -4.22 2.31
C ALA A 164 -5.65 -5.19 2.59
N GLY A 165 -4.56 -5.06 1.81
CA GLY A 165 -3.38 -5.94 1.92
C GLY A 165 -2.73 -5.94 3.31
N THR A 166 -2.74 -4.81 4.02
CA THR A 166 -2.22 -4.70 5.38
C THR A 166 -3.14 -5.36 6.40
N VAL A 167 -4.46 -5.24 6.26
CA VAL A 167 -5.41 -5.89 7.17
C VAL A 167 -5.30 -7.40 7.05
N MET A 168 -5.40 -7.95 5.82
CA MET A 168 -5.34 -9.39 5.59
C MET A 168 -4.02 -10.04 6.04
N ARG A 169 -2.93 -9.27 6.21
CA ARG A 169 -1.62 -9.80 6.60
C ARG A 169 -1.21 -9.42 8.03
N PHE A 170 -1.47 -8.19 8.47
CA PHE A 170 -1.03 -7.74 9.79
C PHE A 170 -1.97 -8.23 10.91
N VAL A 171 -3.28 -8.21 10.65
CA VAL A 171 -4.25 -8.58 11.69
C VAL A 171 -4.20 -10.07 12.06
N PRO A 172 -4.02 -11.05 11.14
CA PRO A 172 -3.82 -12.44 11.52
C PRO A 172 -2.60 -12.66 12.42
N ALA A 173 -1.49 -11.94 12.14
CA ALA A 173 -0.30 -12.00 13.01
C ALA A 173 -0.61 -11.46 14.41
N LEU A 174 -1.30 -10.31 14.51
CA LEU A 174 -1.71 -9.75 15.81
C LEU A 174 -2.70 -10.67 16.55
N ALA A 175 -3.71 -11.20 15.85
CA ALA A 175 -4.70 -12.11 16.44
C ALA A 175 -4.03 -13.37 17.01
N ALA A 176 -2.92 -13.83 16.41
CA ALA A 176 -2.17 -14.97 16.92
C ALA A 176 -1.54 -14.74 18.30
N LEU A 177 -1.37 -13.49 18.74
CA LEU A 177 -0.94 -13.19 20.11
C LEU A 177 -2.01 -13.49 21.17
N LEU A 178 -3.28 -13.47 20.79
CA LEU A 178 -4.46 -13.65 21.66
C LEU A 178 -4.95 -15.10 21.58
N PRO A 179 -5.38 -15.73 22.68
CA PRO A 179 -6.00 -17.05 22.62
C PRO A 179 -7.39 -16.96 21.98
N GLY A 180 -7.72 -17.87 21.06
CA GLY A 180 -9.06 -17.90 20.45
C GLY A 180 -9.09 -18.32 18.99
N ASP A 181 -10.29 -18.22 18.41
CA ASP A 181 -10.59 -18.57 17.02
C ASP A 181 -10.96 -17.32 16.21
N TYR A 182 -10.27 -17.10 15.09
CA TYR A 182 -10.40 -15.89 14.28
C TYR A 182 -10.68 -16.27 12.84
N ASN A 183 -11.84 -15.87 12.32
CA ASN A 183 -12.24 -16.12 10.94
C ASN A 183 -11.93 -14.88 10.09
N PHE A 184 -11.09 -15.05 9.09
CA PHE A 184 -10.68 -14.00 8.15
C PHE A 184 -11.29 -14.22 6.79
N ASP A 185 -11.92 -13.18 6.23
CA ASP A 185 -12.43 -13.16 4.88
C ASP A 185 -12.26 -11.76 4.26
N GLY A 186 -12.63 -11.60 2.99
CA GLY A 186 -12.54 -10.32 2.28
C GLY A 186 -13.17 -10.36 0.91
N ASP A 187 -12.98 -9.28 0.15
CA ASP A 187 -13.49 -9.12 -1.20
C ASP A 187 -13.03 -10.27 -2.13
N PRO A 188 -13.77 -10.58 -3.21
CA PRO A 188 -13.40 -11.66 -4.14
C PRO A 188 -11.97 -11.58 -4.68
N HIS A 189 -11.45 -10.36 -4.94
CA HIS A 189 -10.07 -10.16 -5.35
C HIS A 189 -9.05 -10.41 -4.22
N ALA A 190 -9.40 -10.14 -2.95
CA ALA A 190 -8.56 -10.46 -1.81
C ALA A 190 -8.34 -11.97 -1.66
N ARG A 191 -9.36 -12.78 -1.96
CA ARG A 191 -9.32 -14.24 -1.91
C ARG A 191 -8.34 -14.87 -2.92
N LYS A 192 -7.88 -14.10 -3.92
CA LYS A 192 -6.87 -14.55 -4.91
C LYS A 192 -5.44 -14.21 -4.49
N ARG A 193 -5.27 -13.37 -3.48
CA ARG A 193 -3.95 -12.88 -3.07
C ARG A 193 -3.25 -13.90 -2.17
N PRO A 194 -1.93 -14.10 -2.34
CA PRO A 194 -1.18 -15.10 -1.59
C PRO A 194 -1.12 -14.76 -0.09
N MET A 195 -1.28 -15.81 0.74
CA MET A 195 -1.16 -15.75 2.20
C MET A 195 -0.22 -16.83 2.75
N ALA A 196 0.24 -17.75 1.90
CA ALA A 196 0.94 -18.97 2.30
C ALA A 196 2.12 -18.72 3.24
N ALA A 197 3.01 -17.76 2.92
CA ALA A 197 4.19 -17.49 3.74
C ALA A 197 3.85 -16.96 5.15
N LEU A 198 2.79 -16.14 5.28
CA LEU A 198 2.32 -15.71 6.59
C LEU A 198 1.72 -16.88 7.38
N CYS A 199 0.85 -17.66 6.75
CA CYS A 199 0.22 -18.82 7.38
C CYS A 199 1.27 -19.85 7.83
N ASP A 200 2.31 -20.06 7.02
CA ASP A 200 3.43 -20.95 7.37
C ASP A 200 4.21 -20.40 8.58
N GLY A 201 4.56 -19.12 8.58
CA GLY A 201 5.20 -18.48 9.73
C GLY A 201 4.37 -18.60 11.02
N LEU A 202 3.06 -18.39 10.95
CA LEU A 202 2.16 -18.55 12.10
C LEU A 202 2.06 -20.00 12.58
N ARG A 203 2.09 -20.99 11.67
CA ARG A 203 2.16 -22.42 12.04
C ARG A 203 3.46 -22.76 12.75
N GLN A 204 4.60 -22.26 12.26
CA GLN A 204 5.89 -22.45 12.93
C GLN A 204 5.90 -21.85 14.35
N LEU A 205 5.17 -20.74 14.57
CA LEU A 205 4.99 -20.15 15.90
C LEU A 205 3.99 -20.91 16.81
N GLY A 206 3.27 -21.90 16.28
CA GLY A 206 2.37 -22.76 17.05
C GLY A 206 0.88 -22.49 16.87
N ALA A 207 0.49 -21.60 15.97
CA ALA A 207 -0.91 -21.42 15.59
C ALA A 207 -1.38 -22.51 14.61
N ARG A 208 -2.67 -22.83 14.59
CA ARG A 208 -3.28 -23.72 13.61
C ARG A 208 -4.11 -22.91 12.62
N ILE A 209 -3.91 -23.13 11.33
CA ILE A 209 -4.68 -22.50 10.26
C ILE A 209 -5.55 -23.56 9.61
N GLU A 210 -6.86 -23.33 9.63
CA GLU A 210 -7.87 -24.13 8.98
C GLU A 210 -8.42 -23.38 7.76
N ARG A 211 -8.38 -24.04 6.58
CA ARG A 211 -8.83 -23.45 5.32
C ARG A 211 -10.32 -23.65 5.13
N SER A 212 -10.98 -22.68 4.55
CA SER A 212 -12.41 -22.78 4.23
C SER A 212 -12.61 -23.22 2.76
N GLY A 213 -11.89 -24.25 2.28
CA GLY A 213 -12.02 -24.77 0.92
C GLY A 213 -11.04 -25.90 0.60
N ASN A 214 -11.16 -26.46 -0.61
CA ASN A 214 -10.32 -27.58 -1.10
C ASN A 214 -9.02 -27.12 -1.77
N ASP A 215 -8.69 -25.82 -1.74
CA ASP A 215 -7.52 -25.31 -2.43
C ASP A 215 -6.23 -25.64 -1.68
N SER A 216 -5.20 -26.00 -2.44
CA SER A 216 -3.88 -26.39 -1.90
C SER A 216 -3.07 -25.19 -1.39
N VAL A 217 -3.48 -23.97 -1.70
CA VAL A 217 -2.75 -22.72 -1.37
C VAL A 217 -3.50 -21.94 -0.30
N ASP A 218 -2.76 -21.42 0.69
CA ASP A 218 -3.33 -20.56 1.71
C ASP A 218 -3.72 -19.19 1.13
N THR A 219 -5.03 -18.93 1.12
CA THR A 219 -5.67 -17.66 0.74
C THR A 219 -6.84 -17.40 1.70
N LEU A 220 -7.49 -16.24 1.59
CA LEU A 220 -8.80 -16.03 2.24
C LEU A 220 -9.89 -16.88 1.55
N PRO A 221 -10.95 -17.30 2.26
CA PRO A 221 -11.10 -17.23 3.71
C PRO A 221 -10.38 -18.38 4.44
N PHE A 222 -9.97 -18.10 5.70
CA PHE A 222 -9.41 -19.12 6.59
C PHE A 222 -9.76 -18.83 8.04
N THR A 223 -9.64 -19.85 8.91
CA THR A 223 -9.76 -19.70 10.36
C THR A 223 -8.39 -19.91 11.01
N LEU A 224 -7.98 -18.95 11.82
CA LEU A 224 -6.81 -19.02 12.68
C LEU A 224 -7.26 -19.48 14.06
N HIS A 225 -6.68 -20.58 14.56
CA HIS A 225 -6.81 -21.05 15.93
C HIS A 225 -5.51 -20.75 16.67
N SER A 226 -5.56 -19.85 17.63
CA SER A 226 -4.37 -19.44 18.38
C SER A 226 -4.41 -19.91 19.82
N PRO A 227 -3.28 -20.45 20.32
CA PRO A 227 -3.11 -20.73 21.76
C PRO A 227 -2.83 -19.47 22.58
N GLY A 228 -2.66 -18.29 21.95
CA GLY A 228 -2.18 -17.06 22.57
C GLY A 228 -0.66 -16.99 22.62
N LEU A 229 -0.03 -16.68 21.49
CA LEU A 229 1.44 -16.69 21.34
C LEU A 229 2.16 -15.73 22.28
N ALA A 230 1.51 -14.67 22.77
CA ALA A 230 2.08 -13.75 23.75
C ALA A 230 2.43 -14.41 25.09
N ALA A 231 1.72 -15.49 25.44
CA ALA A 231 1.94 -16.26 26.68
C ALA A 231 2.54 -17.65 26.45
N ALA A 232 2.82 -18.03 25.18
CA ALA A 232 3.27 -19.37 24.82
C ALA A 232 4.73 -19.60 25.21
N SER A 233 4.99 -20.50 26.14
CA SER A 233 6.32 -20.82 26.64
C SER A 233 7.20 -21.64 25.70
N GLY A 234 6.72 -22.03 24.52
CA GLY A 234 7.42 -22.90 23.57
C GLY A 234 7.52 -22.36 22.14
N ALA A 235 7.13 -21.12 21.88
CA ALA A 235 7.26 -20.53 20.56
C ALA A 235 8.76 -20.41 20.16
N PRO A 236 9.16 -20.81 18.93
CA PRO A 236 10.55 -20.69 18.49
C PRO A 236 10.96 -19.22 18.37
N ALA A 237 12.24 -18.95 18.66
CA ALA A 237 12.83 -17.61 18.45
C ALA A 237 13.16 -17.33 16.97
N GLU A 238 13.13 -18.36 16.12
CA GLU A 238 13.49 -18.28 14.71
C GLU A 238 12.49 -19.03 13.84
N ILE A 239 12.14 -18.43 12.69
CA ILE A 239 11.28 -19.04 11.68
C ILE A 239 11.84 -18.81 10.28
N PHE A 240 11.38 -19.61 9.33
CA PHE A 240 11.82 -19.57 7.94
C PHE A 240 10.61 -19.45 7.03
N ILE A 241 10.55 -18.40 6.22
CA ILE A 241 9.43 -18.15 5.30
C ILE A 241 9.91 -17.80 3.89
N ASP A 242 9.09 -18.09 2.88
CA ASP A 242 9.29 -17.59 1.53
C ASP A 242 8.51 -16.27 1.34
N ALA A 243 9.20 -15.15 1.47
CA ALA A 243 8.63 -13.82 1.30
C ALA A 243 8.77 -13.27 -0.14
N SER A 244 9.11 -14.11 -1.14
CA SER A 244 9.31 -13.70 -2.54
C SER A 244 8.07 -13.02 -3.15
N ALA A 245 6.86 -13.36 -2.67
CA ALA A 245 5.62 -12.76 -3.16
C ALA A 245 5.30 -11.41 -2.51
N SER A 246 5.77 -11.13 -1.28
CA SER A 246 5.46 -9.87 -0.59
C SER A 246 6.28 -9.67 0.69
N SER A 247 6.91 -8.49 0.81
CA SER A 247 7.55 -8.02 2.06
C SER A 247 6.58 -7.84 3.23
N GLN A 248 5.27 -7.78 2.97
CA GLN A 248 4.26 -7.63 4.02
C GLN A 248 4.16 -8.86 4.94
N PHE A 249 4.57 -10.05 4.48
CA PHE A 249 4.61 -11.23 5.34
C PHE A 249 5.67 -11.09 6.45
N VAL A 250 6.86 -10.61 6.08
CA VAL A 250 7.92 -10.28 7.03
C VAL A 250 7.47 -9.17 7.97
N SER A 251 6.95 -8.06 7.42
CA SER A 251 6.47 -6.92 8.21
C SER A 251 5.42 -7.32 9.25
N ALA A 252 4.45 -8.19 8.87
CA ALA A 252 3.39 -8.66 9.77
C ALA A 252 3.95 -9.36 11.02
N LEU A 253 4.91 -10.26 10.81
CA LEU A 253 5.52 -11.05 11.88
C LEU A 253 6.49 -10.21 12.73
N LEU A 254 7.22 -9.27 12.14
CA LEU A 254 8.09 -8.34 12.88
C LEU A 254 7.29 -7.40 13.79
N LEU A 255 6.10 -6.94 13.36
CA LEU A 255 5.25 -6.04 14.15
C LEU A 255 4.77 -6.67 15.46
N ILE A 256 4.58 -7.99 15.49
CA ILE A 256 4.14 -8.70 16.70
C ILE A 256 5.29 -9.23 17.56
N ALA A 257 6.48 -9.29 17.00
CA ALA A 257 7.65 -9.91 17.63
C ALA A 257 8.02 -9.31 18.99
N PRO A 258 7.85 -8.00 19.28
CA PRO A 258 8.10 -7.47 20.63
C PRO A 258 7.28 -8.15 21.73
N ARG A 259 6.09 -8.66 21.37
CA ARG A 259 5.16 -9.31 22.30
C ARG A 259 5.33 -10.84 22.38
N LEU A 260 6.24 -11.41 21.60
CA LEU A 260 6.65 -12.81 21.72
C LEU A 260 7.69 -12.96 22.85
N PRO A 261 7.64 -14.04 23.67
CA PRO A 261 8.52 -14.20 24.83
C PRO A 261 10.02 -14.14 24.53
N GLN A 262 10.44 -14.57 23.34
CA GLN A 262 11.85 -14.59 22.90
C GLN A 262 12.14 -13.57 21.78
N GLY A 263 11.14 -12.72 21.41
CA GLY A 263 11.22 -11.97 20.17
C GLY A 263 11.11 -12.88 18.97
N LEU A 264 11.63 -12.46 17.81
CA LEU A 264 11.58 -13.25 16.59
C LEU A 264 12.72 -12.89 15.64
N THR A 265 13.38 -13.91 15.10
CA THR A 265 14.23 -13.81 13.92
C THR A 265 13.51 -14.49 12.75
N ILE A 266 13.41 -13.79 11.63
CA ILE A 266 12.77 -14.29 10.41
C ILE A 266 13.85 -14.45 9.37
N HIS A 267 14.06 -15.68 8.89
CA HIS A 267 14.94 -16.00 7.78
C HIS A 267 14.11 -16.15 6.50
N HIS A 268 14.50 -15.40 5.48
CA HIS A 268 13.89 -15.55 4.15
C HIS A 268 14.55 -16.70 3.39
N ARG A 269 13.71 -17.53 2.76
CA ARG A 269 14.11 -18.59 1.83
C ARG A 269 13.30 -18.45 0.54
N GLY A 270 13.97 -18.22 -0.56
CA GLY A 270 13.30 -18.07 -1.85
C GLY A 270 14.01 -17.05 -2.76
N ASN A 271 13.27 -16.52 -3.70
CA ASN A 271 13.75 -15.46 -4.60
C ASN A 271 13.85 -14.12 -3.84
N ALA A 272 14.43 -13.10 -4.48
CA ALA A 272 14.58 -11.78 -3.88
C ALA A 272 13.23 -11.24 -3.35
N VAL A 273 13.25 -10.74 -2.10
CA VAL A 273 12.07 -10.13 -1.48
C VAL A 273 11.78 -8.78 -2.17
N PRO A 274 10.57 -8.57 -2.68
CA PRO A 274 10.20 -7.29 -3.27
C PRO A 274 10.01 -6.22 -2.19
N SER A 275 10.20 -4.96 -2.56
CA SER A 275 9.87 -3.79 -1.71
C SER A 275 10.53 -3.87 -0.31
N ILE A 276 11.81 -4.17 -0.23
CA ILE A 276 12.62 -4.15 1.01
C ILE A 276 12.39 -2.87 1.83
N PRO A 277 12.23 -1.66 1.25
CA PRO A 277 11.92 -0.45 2.04
C PRO A 277 10.72 -0.57 2.98
N HIS A 278 9.73 -1.42 2.68
CA HIS A 278 8.61 -1.66 3.61
C HIS A 278 9.00 -2.49 4.84
N ILE A 279 10.02 -3.34 4.74
CA ILE A 279 10.57 -4.05 5.91
C ILE A 279 11.37 -3.05 6.75
N GLU A 280 12.22 -2.23 6.11
CA GLU A 280 12.96 -1.19 6.83
C GLU A 280 12.00 -0.19 7.51
N MET A 281 10.91 0.20 6.85
CA MET A 281 9.85 1.00 7.47
C MET A 281 9.31 0.34 8.76
N THR A 282 9.15 -0.99 8.77
CA THR A 282 8.69 -1.71 9.96
C THR A 282 9.76 -1.71 11.05
N LEU A 283 11.01 -2.02 10.71
CA LEU A 283 12.12 -1.98 11.67
C LEU A 283 12.32 -0.58 12.26
N GLN A 284 12.28 0.45 11.42
CA GLN A 284 12.44 1.83 11.87
C GLN A 284 11.28 2.26 12.77
N THR A 285 10.03 1.96 12.38
CA THR A 285 8.86 2.26 13.24
C THR A 285 8.98 1.60 14.62
N LEU A 286 9.50 0.37 14.69
CA LEU A 286 9.75 -0.32 15.95
C LEU A 286 10.88 0.35 16.75
N ARG A 287 11.99 0.73 16.10
CA ARG A 287 13.11 1.44 16.74
C ARG A 287 12.70 2.79 17.31
N ASP A 288 11.89 3.55 16.57
CA ASP A 288 11.37 4.86 16.99
C ASP A 288 10.50 4.74 18.25
N LEU A 289 9.86 3.59 18.46
CA LEU A 289 9.10 3.26 19.65
C LEU A 289 9.91 2.55 20.75
N GLY A 290 11.25 2.55 20.64
CA GLY A 290 12.16 2.00 21.65
C GLY A 290 12.36 0.49 21.59
N VAL A 291 11.83 -0.19 20.57
CA VAL A 291 12.04 -1.64 20.39
C VAL A 291 13.33 -1.89 19.64
N ARG A 292 14.17 -2.77 20.17
CA ARG A 292 15.38 -3.21 19.45
C ARG A 292 15.01 -4.09 18.26
N ALA A 293 15.34 -3.63 17.05
CA ALA A 293 15.05 -4.30 15.78
C ALA A 293 16.19 -4.08 14.79
N GLU A 294 16.61 -5.13 14.08
CA GLU A 294 17.75 -5.09 13.18
C GLU A 294 17.58 -6.00 11.96
N ALA A 295 18.19 -5.63 10.84
CA ALA A 295 18.48 -6.57 9.78
C ALA A 295 19.76 -7.34 10.17
N VAL A 296 19.76 -8.67 9.97
CA VAL A 296 20.92 -9.51 10.31
C VAL A 296 21.94 -9.37 9.19
N ALA A 297 23.16 -8.97 9.54
CA ALA A 297 24.22 -8.76 8.57
C ALA A 297 24.52 -10.06 7.79
N ASP A 298 24.79 -9.91 6.49
CA ASP A 298 25.16 -11.00 5.57
C ASP A 298 24.09 -12.11 5.37
N GLU A 299 22.86 -11.89 5.87
CA GLU A 299 21.74 -12.82 5.73
C GLU A 299 20.48 -12.10 5.22
N TYR A 300 19.60 -12.82 4.50
CA TYR A 300 18.23 -12.35 4.26
C TYR A 300 17.36 -12.64 5.49
N ALA A 301 17.71 -11.98 6.61
CA ALA A 301 17.04 -12.18 7.88
C ALA A 301 16.85 -10.87 8.65
N TRP A 302 15.83 -10.84 9.48
CA TRP A 302 15.47 -9.70 10.31
C TRP A 302 15.13 -10.16 11.71
N ARG A 303 15.61 -9.42 12.71
CA ARG A 303 15.43 -9.74 14.10
C ARG A 303 14.77 -8.61 14.87
N VAL A 304 13.78 -8.95 15.67
CA VAL A 304 13.17 -8.07 16.66
C VAL A 304 13.27 -8.73 18.02
N PHE A 305 13.80 -8.01 18.99
CA PHE A 305 13.94 -8.49 20.37
C PHE A 305 12.64 -8.31 21.14
N PRO A 306 12.41 -9.12 22.18
CA PRO A 306 11.24 -8.92 23.04
C PRO A 306 11.34 -7.56 23.74
N GLY A 307 10.20 -6.92 23.95
CA GLY A 307 10.17 -5.60 24.58
C GLY A 307 8.75 -5.06 24.76
N THR A 308 8.66 -4.05 25.58
CA THR A 308 7.43 -3.29 25.76
C THR A 308 7.35 -2.14 24.79
N ILE A 309 6.16 -1.77 24.38
CA ILE A 309 5.87 -0.60 23.59
C ILE A 309 5.08 0.34 24.50
N SER A 310 5.70 1.41 24.95
CA SER A 310 5.00 2.45 25.72
C SER A 310 3.98 3.17 24.84
N GLY A 311 2.93 3.73 25.42
CA GLY A 311 2.04 4.64 24.70
C GLY A 311 2.80 5.80 24.10
N PHE A 312 2.42 6.21 22.90
CA PHE A 312 3.15 7.21 22.12
C PHE A 312 2.23 8.26 21.49
N ASP A 313 2.81 9.38 21.12
CA ASP A 313 2.15 10.47 20.37
C ASP A 313 2.97 10.74 19.11
N VAL A 314 2.44 10.36 17.94
CA VAL A 314 3.14 10.45 16.66
C VAL A 314 2.31 11.18 15.62
N THR A 315 2.95 12.03 14.83
CA THR A 315 2.35 12.61 13.61
C THR A 315 2.72 11.73 12.42
N VAL A 316 1.70 11.20 11.73
CA VAL A 316 1.92 10.38 10.53
C VAL A 316 2.38 11.28 9.39
N GLU A 317 3.50 10.90 8.75
CA GLU A 317 4.03 11.59 7.57
C GLU A 317 3.01 11.57 6.42
N PRO A 318 3.00 12.60 5.54
CA PRO A 318 2.24 12.56 4.30
C PRO A 318 2.57 11.29 3.48
N ASP A 319 1.59 10.79 2.74
CA ASP A 319 1.83 9.65 1.82
C ASP A 319 2.60 10.12 0.58
N LEU A 320 3.90 9.89 0.57
CA LEU A 320 4.79 10.34 -0.50
C LEU A 320 4.52 9.63 -1.83
N SER A 321 3.97 8.41 -1.80
CA SER A 321 3.54 7.71 -3.00
C SER A 321 2.29 8.35 -3.60
N ASN A 322 1.34 8.76 -2.76
CA ASN A 322 0.11 9.45 -3.19
C ASN A 322 0.36 10.93 -3.55
N ALA A 323 1.49 11.52 -3.17
CA ALA A 323 1.94 12.80 -3.69
C ALA A 323 2.29 12.72 -5.18
N GLY A 324 2.70 11.53 -5.66
CA GLY A 324 3.18 11.31 -7.02
C GLY A 324 2.30 11.86 -8.13
N PRO A 325 0.99 11.60 -8.19
CA PRO A 325 0.10 12.14 -9.21
C PRO A 325 0.12 13.68 -9.29
N PHE A 326 0.19 14.38 -8.15
CA PHE A 326 0.26 15.85 -8.11
C PHE A 326 1.62 16.37 -8.58
N LEU A 327 2.71 15.70 -8.19
CA LEU A 327 4.06 16.02 -8.68
C LEU A 327 4.16 15.76 -10.19
N ALA A 328 3.56 14.65 -10.66
CA ALA A 328 3.48 14.33 -12.09
C ALA A 328 2.63 15.36 -12.85
N ALA A 329 1.58 15.91 -12.24
CA ALA A 329 0.79 16.98 -12.84
C ALA A 329 1.64 18.22 -13.12
N ALA A 330 2.55 18.60 -12.21
CA ALA A 330 3.51 19.67 -12.46
C ALA A 330 4.39 19.34 -13.68
N MET A 331 4.91 18.10 -13.75
CA MET A 331 5.75 17.64 -14.87
C MET A 331 5.05 17.72 -16.22
N VAL A 332 3.76 17.37 -16.25
CA VAL A 332 2.96 17.32 -17.50
C VAL A 332 2.55 18.69 -17.98
N THR A 333 2.39 19.68 -17.08
CA THR A 333 1.83 20.99 -17.39
C THR A 333 2.86 22.14 -17.40
N GLY A 334 4.12 21.87 -17.04
CA GLY A 334 5.14 22.93 -16.88
C GLY A 334 4.89 23.86 -15.69
N ASN A 335 4.03 23.48 -14.77
CA ASN A 335 3.69 24.20 -13.55
C ASN A 335 4.54 23.73 -12.36
N SER A 336 4.29 24.33 -11.19
CA SER A 336 4.93 23.91 -9.93
C SER A 336 3.90 23.37 -8.95
N VAL A 337 4.29 22.31 -8.22
CA VAL A 337 3.53 21.79 -7.07
C VAL A 337 4.45 21.71 -5.85
N THR A 338 4.00 22.29 -4.75
CA THR A 338 4.67 22.23 -3.45
C THR A 338 3.90 21.35 -2.49
N ILE A 339 4.55 20.33 -1.94
CA ILE A 339 4.01 19.43 -0.92
C ILE A 339 4.65 19.75 0.43
N PRO A 340 3.91 20.32 1.40
CA PRO A 340 4.40 20.59 2.76
C PRO A 340 4.47 19.30 3.59
N GLY A 341 5.32 19.32 4.61
CA GLY A 341 5.52 18.21 5.53
C GLY A 341 6.35 17.07 4.92
N TRP A 342 7.06 17.33 3.82
CA TRP A 342 7.99 16.36 3.26
C TRP A 342 9.15 16.14 4.21
N PRO A 343 9.52 14.88 4.54
CA PRO A 343 10.60 14.60 5.47
C PRO A 343 11.94 15.18 4.99
N ALA A 344 12.66 15.83 5.90
CA ALA A 344 13.96 16.39 5.60
C ALA A 344 15.01 15.29 5.44
N PRO A 345 15.96 15.41 4.49
CA PRO A 345 17.14 14.56 4.50
C PRO A 345 17.89 14.67 5.83
N THR A 346 18.50 13.59 6.27
CA THR A 346 19.38 13.59 7.44
C THR A 346 20.69 14.34 7.16
N ALA A 347 21.45 14.66 8.19
CA ALA A 347 22.70 15.44 8.07
C ALA A 347 23.76 14.77 7.18
N ASP A 348 23.73 13.44 7.04
CA ASP A 348 24.59 12.68 6.13
C ASP A 348 24.05 12.57 4.70
N GLY A 349 22.93 13.24 4.40
CA GLY A 349 22.26 13.23 3.09
C GLY A 349 21.39 12.02 2.83
N SER A 350 21.21 11.12 3.81
CA SER A 350 20.27 10.00 3.70
C SER A 350 18.82 10.48 3.67
N PRO A 351 17.88 9.71 3.08
CA PRO A 351 16.46 9.99 3.19
C PRO A 351 16.03 10.10 4.66
N GLY A 352 15.30 11.15 5.01
CA GLY A 352 14.73 11.32 6.36
C GLY A 352 13.47 10.51 6.60
N THR A 353 13.16 9.58 5.70
CA THR A 353 11.99 8.72 5.74
C THR A 353 12.29 7.35 5.16
N THR A 354 11.52 6.36 5.56
CA THR A 354 11.55 5.01 4.99
C THR A 354 10.54 4.82 3.86
N GLN A 355 9.76 5.84 3.52
CA GLN A 355 8.82 5.76 2.42
C GLN A 355 9.55 5.76 1.07
N GLY A 356 9.34 4.72 0.24
CA GLY A 356 9.87 4.66 -1.13
C GLY A 356 9.42 5.81 -2.04
N GLY A 357 8.37 6.53 -1.64
CA GLY A 357 7.93 7.75 -2.32
C GLY A 357 8.94 8.91 -2.28
N ASP A 358 9.93 8.88 -1.41
CA ASP A 358 11.00 9.89 -1.41
C ASP A 358 11.88 9.81 -2.69
N ASP A 359 11.85 8.69 -3.41
CA ASP A 359 12.56 8.53 -4.69
C ASP A 359 12.07 9.50 -5.78
N TRP A 360 10.95 10.21 -5.59
CA TRP A 360 10.57 11.34 -6.46
C TRP A 360 11.68 12.38 -6.58
N ARG A 361 12.47 12.60 -5.52
CA ARG A 361 13.64 13.52 -5.55
C ARG A 361 14.69 13.12 -6.58
N THR A 362 14.76 11.86 -6.97
CA THR A 362 15.75 11.33 -7.92
C THR A 362 15.14 10.97 -9.27
N ILE A 363 13.87 10.59 -9.31
CA ILE A 363 13.17 10.21 -10.53
C ILE A 363 12.84 11.45 -11.35
N LEU A 364 12.23 12.47 -10.74
CA LEU A 364 11.72 13.62 -11.49
C LEU A 364 12.82 14.47 -12.14
N PRO A 365 14.01 14.71 -11.54
CA PRO A 365 15.10 15.38 -12.24
C PRO A 365 15.58 14.66 -13.50
N ARG A 366 15.54 13.33 -13.51
CA ARG A 366 15.89 12.52 -14.69
C ARG A 366 14.84 12.63 -15.81
N LEU A 367 13.64 13.08 -15.47
CA LEU A 367 12.54 13.40 -16.39
C LEU A 367 12.45 14.91 -16.66
N GLY A 368 13.54 15.67 -16.46
CA GLY A 368 13.61 17.10 -16.76
C GLY A 368 12.93 18.04 -15.76
N GLY A 369 12.43 17.54 -14.65
CA GLY A 369 11.83 18.34 -13.58
C GLY A 369 12.88 18.99 -12.69
N ALA A 370 12.61 20.22 -12.22
CA ALA A 370 13.36 20.84 -11.12
C ALA A 370 12.74 20.45 -9.79
N VAL A 371 13.57 19.92 -8.86
CA VAL A 371 13.13 19.49 -7.54
C VAL A 371 13.90 20.25 -6.48
N GLU A 372 13.18 20.97 -5.63
CA GLU A 372 13.72 21.74 -4.53
C GLU A 372 13.11 21.31 -3.20
N PHE A 373 13.95 21.15 -2.18
CA PHE A 373 13.50 20.97 -0.81
C PHE A 373 13.88 22.17 0.03
N SER A 374 12.87 22.83 0.59
CA SER A 374 13.06 23.97 1.48
C SER A 374 11.95 24.05 2.53
N ASN A 375 12.30 24.48 3.74
CA ASN A 375 11.35 24.71 4.83
C ASN A 375 10.35 23.54 5.07
N GLY A 376 10.84 22.29 5.02
CA GLY A 376 10.01 21.09 5.22
C GLY A 376 8.98 20.87 4.11
N SER A 377 9.24 21.37 2.92
CA SER A 377 8.39 21.20 1.74
C SER A 377 9.20 20.74 0.54
N LEU A 378 8.66 19.85 -0.27
CA LEU A 378 9.20 19.50 -1.57
C LEU A 378 8.43 20.28 -2.65
N THR A 379 9.15 21.03 -3.48
CA THR A 379 8.59 21.70 -4.66
C THR A 379 9.13 21.03 -5.92
N VAL A 380 8.23 20.68 -6.82
CA VAL A 380 8.56 20.18 -8.16
C VAL A 380 8.04 21.17 -9.18
N THR A 381 8.93 21.58 -10.09
CA THR A 381 8.57 22.37 -11.27
C THR A 381 8.79 21.52 -12.50
N GLY A 382 7.77 21.40 -13.34
CA GLY A 382 7.84 20.62 -14.58
C GLY A 382 8.68 21.30 -15.67
N PRO A 383 9.11 20.51 -16.66
CA PRO A 383 9.72 21.05 -17.88
C PRO A 383 8.69 21.87 -18.66
N GLU A 384 9.15 22.76 -19.53
CA GLU A 384 8.26 23.55 -20.39
C GLU A 384 7.33 22.67 -21.25
N ASP A 385 7.86 21.58 -21.77
CA ASP A 385 7.13 20.62 -22.60
C ASP A 385 7.69 19.20 -22.40
N ILE A 386 6.99 18.37 -21.63
CA ILE A 386 7.40 16.98 -21.37
C ILE A 386 7.46 16.14 -22.64
N THR A 387 6.69 16.48 -23.66
CA THR A 387 6.60 15.71 -24.92
C THR A 387 7.82 15.85 -25.82
N ARG A 388 8.74 16.75 -25.48
CA ARG A 388 10.02 16.93 -26.17
C ARG A 388 11.19 16.23 -25.49
N LEU A 389 10.94 15.60 -24.36
CA LEU A 389 11.99 14.90 -23.61
C LEU A 389 12.21 13.49 -24.15
N SER A 390 13.47 13.09 -24.18
CA SER A 390 13.84 11.73 -24.60
C SER A 390 13.40 10.69 -23.59
N GLY A 391 13.14 9.48 -24.08
CA GLY A 391 12.84 8.31 -23.28
C GLY A 391 13.95 7.97 -22.27
N VAL A 392 13.59 7.22 -21.27
CA VAL A 392 14.45 6.88 -20.13
C VAL A 392 14.42 5.41 -19.79
N GLU A 393 15.44 4.95 -19.10
CA GLU A 393 15.46 3.63 -18.44
C GLU A 393 15.47 3.81 -16.92
N PHE A 394 14.53 3.17 -16.24
CA PHE A 394 14.45 3.14 -14.78
C PHE A 394 14.37 1.72 -14.25
N ASN A 395 15.18 1.44 -13.23
CA ASN A 395 14.93 0.31 -12.33
C ASN A 395 14.17 0.84 -11.10
N LEU A 396 12.94 0.35 -10.92
CA LEU A 396 12.02 0.77 -9.86
C LEU A 396 11.86 -0.29 -8.76
N GLN A 397 12.80 -1.21 -8.60
CA GLN A 397 12.72 -2.31 -7.65
C GLN A 397 12.48 -1.83 -6.20
N THR A 398 13.07 -0.71 -5.81
CA THR A 398 12.89 -0.11 -4.47
C THR A 398 11.66 0.80 -4.36
N ALA A 399 11.13 1.26 -5.51
CA ALA A 399 10.05 2.23 -5.60
C ALA A 399 8.90 1.74 -6.51
N GLY A 400 8.61 0.44 -6.51
CA GLY A 400 7.58 -0.16 -7.37
C GLY A 400 6.21 0.50 -7.25
N GLU A 401 5.87 1.04 -6.08
CA GLU A 401 4.62 1.78 -5.88
C GLU A 401 4.50 3.04 -6.74
N LEU A 402 5.63 3.63 -7.19
CA LEU A 402 5.66 4.81 -8.04
C LEU A 402 5.49 4.46 -9.52
N ALA A 403 5.68 3.19 -9.89
CA ALA A 403 5.69 2.73 -11.28
C ALA A 403 4.47 3.17 -12.09
N PRO A 404 3.21 3.12 -11.62
CA PRO A 404 2.07 3.59 -12.41
C PRO A 404 2.15 5.08 -12.77
N THR A 405 2.55 5.94 -11.82
CA THR A 405 2.72 7.37 -12.08
C THR A 405 3.92 7.65 -12.99
N VAL A 406 5.05 6.93 -12.80
CA VAL A 406 6.21 7.02 -13.70
C VAL A 406 5.81 6.55 -15.10
N THR A 407 5.01 5.48 -15.21
CA THR A 407 4.49 4.97 -16.49
C THR A 407 3.65 6.04 -17.20
N ALA A 408 2.82 6.81 -16.48
CA ALA A 408 2.07 7.92 -17.07
C ALA A 408 2.99 8.99 -17.66
N LEU A 409 4.07 9.36 -16.95
CA LEU A 409 5.04 10.34 -17.43
C LEU A 409 5.80 9.83 -18.66
N VAL A 410 6.32 8.60 -18.62
CA VAL A 410 7.09 8.05 -19.75
C VAL A 410 6.23 7.74 -20.97
N ALA A 411 4.91 7.56 -20.78
CA ALA A 411 3.96 7.40 -21.87
C ALA A 411 3.74 8.70 -22.68
N LEU A 412 4.23 9.84 -22.18
CA LEU A 412 4.15 11.14 -22.86
C LEU A 412 5.49 11.58 -23.49
N LEU A 413 6.60 10.90 -23.23
CA LEU A 413 7.92 11.27 -23.75
C LEU A 413 8.02 11.03 -25.27
N ASP A 414 8.98 11.70 -25.93
CA ASP A 414 9.13 11.66 -27.38
C ASP A 414 9.63 10.30 -27.92
N SER A 415 10.36 9.54 -27.13
CA SER A 415 11.01 8.31 -27.56
C SER A 415 10.85 7.17 -26.56
N PRO A 416 11.18 5.91 -26.96
CA PRO A 416 10.94 4.74 -26.12
C PRO A 416 11.56 4.80 -24.74
N SER A 417 10.85 4.25 -23.76
CA SER A 417 11.27 4.14 -22.36
C SER A 417 11.13 2.72 -21.85
N THR A 418 11.97 2.33 -20.87
CA THR A 418 11.94 1.01 -20.24
C THR A 418 11.91 1.13 -18.73
N LEU A 419 10.95 0.47 -18.11
CA LEU A 419 10.81 0.36 -16.65
C LEU A 419 11.04 -1.10 -16.25
N THR A 420 11.98 -1.35 -15.34
CA THR A 420 12.36 -2.69 -14.87
C THR A 420 12.26 -2.80 -13.34
N GLY A 421 12.44 -4.00 -12.78
CA GLY A 421 12.41 -4.24 -11.33
C GLY A 421 11.01 -4.25 -10.74
N ILE A 422 9.97 -4.34 -11.55
CA ILE A 422 8.57 -4.21 -11.14
C ILE A 422 7.70 -5.44 -11.41
N GLY A 423 8.31 -6.57 -11.74
CA GLY A 423 7.59 -7.84 -12.01
C GLY A 423 6.67 -8.27 -10.86
N HIS A 424 7.03 -7.95 -9.61
CA HIS A 424 6.22 -8.25 -8.43
C HIS A 424 4.86 -7.50 -8.38
N LEU A 425 4.68 -6.44 -9.17
CA LEU A 425 3.42 -5.70 -9.25
C LEU A 425 2.28 -6.49 -9.91
N ARG A 426 2.58 -7.63 -10.55
CA ARG A 426 1.56 -8.55 -11.07
C ARG A 426 0.69 -9.18 -9.98
N GLY A 427 1.23 -9.30 -8.76
CA GLY A 427 0.54 -9.85 -7.59
C GLY A 427 -0.12 -8.81 -6.67
N HIS A 428 -0.28 -7.56 -7.10
CA HIS A 428 -0.91 -6.50 -6.30
C HIS A 428 -2.44 -6.51 -6.38
N GLU A 429 -3.08 -5.34 -6.43
CA GLU A 429 -4.54 -5.21 -6.53
C GLU A 429 -5.06 -5.80 -7.84
N THR A 430 -4.31 -5.61 -8.91
CA THR A 430 -4.45 -6.22 -10.22
C THR A 430 -3.07 -6.61 -10.74
N ASP A 431 -2.97 -7.29 -11.90
CA ASP A 431 -1.71 -7.31 -12.66
C ASP A 431 -1.49 -5.91 -13.24
N ARG A 432 -0.71 -5.09 -12.51
CA ARG A 432 -0.46 -3.69 -12.89
C ARG A 432 0.30 -3.57 -14.19
N LEU A 433 1.17 -4.50 -14.53
CA LEU A 433 1.92 -4.46 -15.77
C LEU A 433 0.97 -4.62 -16.95
N ALA A 434 0.16 -5.66 -16.93
CA ALA A 434 -0.84 -5.94 -17.95
C ALA A 434 -1.86 -4.78 -18.06
N ALA A 435 -2.34 -4.25 -16.93
CA ALA A 435 -3.29 -3.13 -16.91
C ALA A 435 -2.71 -1.87 -17.55
N LEU A 436 -1.51 -1.44 -17.14
CA LEU A 436 -0.87 -0.22 -17.67
C LEU A 436 -0.56 -0.34 -19.16
N VAL A 437 -0.06 -1.49 -19.62
CA VAL A 437 0.19 -1.75 -21.03
C VAL A 437 -1.11 -1.71 -21.84
N ALA A 438 -2.17 -2.37 -21.34
CA ALA A 438 -3.47 -2.36 -22.00
C ALA A 438 -4.04 -0.95 -22.15
N GLU A 439 -3.90 -0.12 -21.11
CA GLU A 439 -4.47 1.25 -21.13
C GLU A 439 -3.63 2.23 -21.95
N ILE A 440 -2.30 2.10 -21.99
CA ILE A 440 -1.47 2.87 -22.94
C ILE A 440 -1.88 2.54 -24.37
N ASN A 441 -2.02 1.25 -24.70
CA ASN A 441 -2.42 0.81 -26.04
C ASN A 441 -3.85 1.26 -26.37
N ARG A 442 -4.77 1.23 -25.41
CA ARG A 442 -6.14 1.74 -25.56
C ARG A 442 -6.18 3.25 -25.84
N LEU A 443 -5.26 4.01 -25.25
CA LEU A 443 -5.12 5.45 -25.44
C LEU A 443 -4.40 5.82 -26.75
N GLY A 444 -4.00 4.84 -27.57
CA GLY A 444 -3.37 5.05 -28.86
C GLY A 444 -1.84 5.11 -28.83
N GLY A 445 -1.22 4.90 -27.69
CA GLY A 445 0.21 4.64 -27.56
C GLY A 445 0.60 3.25 -28.05
N LEU A 446 1.82 2.81 -27.74
CA LEU A 446 2.28 1.44 -27.94
C LEU A 446 3.18 1.05 -26.78
N ALA A 447 2.78 0.07 -26.02
CA ALA A 447 3.56 -0.51 -24.93
C ALA A 447 3.49 -2.04 -24.94
N GLU A 448 4.49 -2.67 -24.36
CA GLU A 448 4.59 -4.12 -24.18
C GLU A 448 5.06 -4.47 -22.78
N GLU A 449 4.62 -5.62 -22.30
CA GLU A 449 5.11 -6.20 -21.06
C GLU A 449 6.46 -6.88 -21.31
N THR A 450 7.34 -6.80 -20.30
CA THR A 450 8.51 -7.66 -20.20
C THR A 450 8.37 -8.61 -19.01
N ALA A 451 9.26 -9.56 -18.85
CA ALA A 451 9.25 -10.48 -17.71
C ALA A 451 9.26 -9.71 -16.37
N ASP A 452 9.98 -8.57 -16.30
CA ASP A 452 10.24 -7.81 -15.09
C ASP A 452 9.75 -6.35 -15.16
N GLY A 453 8.99 -5.97 -16.19
CA GLY A 453 8.62 -4.58 -16.35
C GLY A 453 7.75 -4.24 -17.54
N ILE A 454 7.89 -3.00 -18.02
CA ILE A 454 7.13 -2.42 -19.14
C ILE A 454 8.09 -1.68 -20.06
N ARG A 455 7.86 -1.80 -21.37
CA ARG A 455 8.47 -0.95 -22.40
C ARG A 455 7.39 -0.11 -23.08
N VAL A 456 7.54 1.19 -23.05
CA VAL A 456 6.74 2.12 -23.85
C VAL A 456 7.51 2.38 -25.13
N LEU A 457 6.95 1.99 -26.28
CA LEU A 457 7.61 2.04 -27.59
C LEU A 457 7.18 3.25 -28.42
N ARG A 458 5.96 3.72 -28.18
CA ARG A 458 5.40 4.91 -28.82
C ARG A 458 4.52 5.66 -27.81
N PRO A 459 4.68 7.00 -27.71
CA PRO A 459 3.88 7.79 -26.76
C PRO A 459 2.39 7.78 -27.09
N VAL A 460 1.60 8.07 -26.06
CA VAL A 460 0.19 8.44 -26.23
C VAL A 460 0.15 9.83 -26.86
N ARG A 461 -0.61 9.97 -27.95
CA ARG A 461 -0.89 11.26 -28.60
C ARG A 461 -2.33 11.22 -29.09
N ARG A 462 -3.13 12.15 -28.60
CA ARG A 462 -4.55 12.26 -28.92
C ARG A 462 -4.86 13.64 -29.47
N LEU A 463 -5.78 13.71 -30.43
CA LEU A 463 -6.25 14.96 -30.97
C LEU A 463 -7.56 15.38 -30.31
N PRO A 464 -7.88 16.69 -30.24
CA PRO A 464 -9.14 17.15 -29.64
C PRO A 464 -10.41 16.56 -30.28
N GLN A 465 -10.35 16.18 -31.56
CA GLN A 465 -11.43 15.55 -32.30
C GLN A 465 -11.54 14.03 -32.11
N ASP A 466 -10.56 13.38 -31.44
CA ASP A 466 -10.62 11.94 -31.18
C ASP A 466 -11.77 11.62 -30.24
N SER A 467 -12.45 10.50 -30.50
CA SER A 467 -13.52 10.05 -29.63
C SER A 467 -12.98 9.80 -28.21
N PRO A 468 -13.73 10.19 -27.16
CA PRO A 468 -13.33 9.94 -25.79
C PRO A 468 -13.04 8.46 -25.53
N VAL A 469 -12.00 8.17 -24.73
CA VAL A 469 -11.60 6.81 -24.36
C VAL A 469 -11.74 6.61 -22.86
N THR A 470 -12.46 5.55 -22.47
CA THR A 470 -12.59 5.18 -21.06
C THR A 470 -11.48 4.20 -20.68
N VAL A 471 -10.61 4.64 -19.80
CA VAL A 471 -9.58 3.86 -19.12
C VAL A 471 -10.23 2.98 -18.07
N GLN A 472 -9.95 1.68 -18.10
CA GLN A 472 -10.39 0.73 -17.10
C GLN A 472 -9.49 0.82 -15.87
N THR A 473 -10.07 0.84 -14.68
CA THR A 473 -9.27 0.98 -13.44
C THR A 473 -8.85 -0.34 -12.83
N TYR A 474 -9.49 -1.45 -13.19
CA TYR A 474 -9.20 -2.80 -12.65
C TYR A 474 -9.27 -2.83 -11.10
N GLU A 475 -10.16 -2.03 -10.51
CA GLU A 475 -10.27 -1.83 -9.05
C GLU A 475 -8.96 -1.33 -8.39
N ASP A 476 -8.05 -0.73 -9.18
CA ASP A 476 -6.75 -0.23 -8.72
C ASP A 476 -6.68 1.30 -8.77
N HIS A 477 -6.50 1.90 -7.59
CA HIS A 477 -6.40 3.35 -7.40
C HIS A 477 -5.21 3.97 -8.16
N ARG A 478 -4.13 3.22 -8.38
CA ARG A 478 -2.94 3.72 -9.07
C ARG A 478 -3.12 3.73 -10.59
N VAL A 479 -3.95 2.83 -11.14
CA VAL A 479 -4.35 2.91 -12.55
C VAL A 479 -5.29 4.09 -12.78
N ALA A 480 -6.18 4.37 -11.82
CA ALA A 480 -7.03 5.57 -11.90
C ALA A 480 -6.20 6.87 -11.90
N THR A 481 -5.19 6.99 -11.02
CA THR A 481 -4.33 8.19 -10.98
C THR A 481 -3.37 8.27 -12.17
N PHE A 482 -2.90 7.14 -12.72
CA PHE A 482 -2.18 7.08 -13.99
C PHE A 482 -2.99 7.74 -15.11
N ALA A 483 -4.26 7.37 -15.26
CA ALA A 483 -5.13 7.93 -16.28
C ALA A 483 -5.40 9.43 -16.08
N ALA A 484 -5.54 9.88 -14.81
CA ALA A 484 -5.71 11.30 -14.50
C ALA A 484 -4.51 12.14 -14.91
N VAL A 485 -3.29 11.62 -14.71
CA VAL A 485 -2.04 12.30 -15.14
C VAL A 485 -1.98 12.42 -16.66
N ILE A 486 -2.27 11.35 -17.40
CA ILE A 486 -2.30 11.40 -18.88
C ILE A 486 -3.39 12.38 -19.35
N GLY A 487 -4.57 12.38 -18.73
CA GLY A 487 -5.69 13.25 -19.09
C GLY A 487 -5.40 14.75 -18.98
N LEU A 488 -4.41 15.16 -18.16
CA LEU A 488 -4.00 16.57 -18.11
C LEU A 488 -3.42 17.07 -19.43
N HIS A 489 -2.76 16.20 -20.18
CA HIS A 489 -2.16 16.53 -21.47
C HIS A 489 -3.01 16.05 -22.65
N GLU A 490 -3.52 14.82 -22.58
CA GLU A 490 -4.19 14.15 -23.69
C GLU A 490 -5.72 14.31 -23.57
N PRO A 491 -6.42 14.87 -24.57
CA PRO A 491 -7.83 15.15 -24.48
C PRO A 491 -8.69 13.88 -24.54
N GLY A 492 -9.91 13.97 -23.95
CA GLY A 492 -10.93 12.92 -24.05
C GLY A 492 -10.64 11.66 -23.22
N VAL A 493 -9.79 11.74 -22.21
CA VAL A 493 -9.57 10.63 -21.26
C VAL A 493 -10.68 10.60 -20.22
N ARG A 494 -11.34 9.45 -20.10
CA ARG A 494 -12.33 9.15 -19.06
C ARG A 494 -11.82 8.02 -18.18
N ILE A 495 -12.17 8.05 -16.90
CA ILE A 495 -11.78 7.03 -15.92
C ILE A 495 -13.03 6.31 -15.46
N GLU A 496 -13.10 4.99 -15.69
CA GLU A 496 -14.26 4.15 -15.42
C GLU A 496 -14.77 4.29 -13.98
N ASN A 497 -13.87 4.12 -13.02
CA ASN A 497 -14.18 4.16 -11.59
C ASN A 497 -13.09 4.91 -10.82
N VAL A 498 -13.15 6.24 -10.81
CA VAL A 498 -12.21 7.06 -10.06
C VAL A 498 -12.33 6.85 -8.55
N GLN A 499 -13.45 6.30 -8.06
CA GLN A 499 -13.68 6.04 -6.62
C GLN A 499 -12.73 4.95 -6.06
N THR A 500 -12.09 4.17 -6.91
CA THR A 500 -11.01 3.26 -6.47
C THR A 500 -9.90 3.99 -5.72
N THR A 501 -9.69 5.30 -5.99
CA THR A 501 -8.73 6.15 -5.27
C THR A 501 -9.06 6.30 -3.78
N ALA A 502 -10.32 6.12 -3.37
CA ALA A 502 -10.75 6.20 -1.98
C ALA A 502 -10.04 5.19 -1.05
N LYS A 503 -9.40 4.18 -1.62
CA LYS A 503 -8.58 3.21 -0.88
C LYS A 503 -7.39 3.85 -0.16
N THR A 504 -6.76 4.87 -0.76
CA THR A 504 -5.56 5.52 -0.22
C THR A 504 -5.61 7.04 -0.28
N LEU A 505 -6.48 7.60 -1.10
CA LEU A 505 -6.65 9.04 -1.32
C LEU A 505 -8.14 9.35 -1.58
N PRO A 506 -9.00 9.26 -0.54
CA PRO A 506 -10.46 9.32 -0.69
C PRO A 506 -10.98 10.64 -1.29
N GLN A 507 -10.20 11.72 -1.20
CA GLN A 507 -10.56 13.04 -1.70
C GLN A 507 -9.84 13.37 -3.02
N PHE A 508 -9.36 12.37 -3.79
CA PHE A 508 -8.53 12.58 -4.97
C PHE A 508 -9.11 13.59 -5.96
N THR A 509 -10.35 13.42 -6.39
CA THR A 509 -10.97 14.32 -7.38
C THR A 509 -11.11 15.75 -6.88
N ALA A 510 -11.44 15.93 -5.59
CA ALA A 510 -11.51 17.25 -4.97
C ALA A 510 -10.14 17.92 -4.85
N LEU A 511 -9.11 17.16 -4.43
CA LEU A 511 -7.73 17.65 -4.37
C LEU A 511 -7.18 17.97 -5.77
N TRP A 512 -7.52 17.14 -6.78
CA TRP A 512 -7.14 17.38 -8.17
C TRP A 512 -7.71 18.69 -8.68
N GLN A 513 -9.01 18.90 -8.48
CA GLN A 513 -9.67 20.15 -8.85
C GLN A 513 -9.11 21.36 -8.08
N LYS A 514 -8.83 21.21 -6.78
CA LYS A 514 -8.20 22.24 -5.94
C LYS A 514 -6.83 22.66 -6.49
N MET A 515 -6.01 21.71 -6.97
CA MET A 515 -4.73 21.99 -7.63
C MET A 515 -4.93 22.80 -8.90
N LEU A 516 -5.82 22.34 -9.79
CA LEU A 516 -6.11 23.03 -11.05
C LEU A 516 -6.63 24.45 -10.82
N SER A 517 -7.55 24.63 -9.87
CA SER A 517 -8.10 25.96 -9.53
C SER A 517 -7.03 26.93 -9.01
N GLN A 518 -5.99 26.45 -8.31
CA GLN A 518 -4.88 27.31 -7.90
C GLN A 518 -4.06 27.78 -9.12
N TRP A 519 -3.86 26.93 -10.12
CA TRP A 519 -3.17 27.32 -11.36
C TRP A 519 -4.00 28.27 -12.24
N GLU A 520 -5.34 28.11 -12.23
CA GLU A 520 -6.25 28.99 -12.98
C GLU A 520 -6.47 30.33 -12.28
N GLY A 521 -6.64 30.33 -10.95
CA GLY A 521 -6.92 31.52 -10.15
C GLY A 521 -5.74 32.46 -9.97
N ALA A 522 -4.51 32.00 -10.18
CA ALA A 522 -3.32 32.88 -10.16
C ALA A 522 -3.28 33.89 -11.34
N ARG A 523 -4.30 33.87 -12.22
CA ARG A 523 -4.45 34.80 -13.37
C ARG A 523 -5.35 36.00 -13.08
N SER A 524 -6.04 36.03 -11.95
CA SER A 524 -6.88 37.15 -11.52
C SER A 524 -6.13 38.04 -10.51
#